data_7bdd3d6950a8408ef6b42cc9e503eb60
#
_entry.id   7bdd3d6950a8408ef6b42cc9e503eb60
#
_cell.length_a   1.000
_cell.length_b   1.000
_cell.length_c   1.000
_cell.angle_alpha   90.00
_cell.angle_beta   90.00
_cell.angle_gamma   90.00
#
_symmetry.space_group_name_H-M   'P 1'
#
loop_
_entity.id
_entity.type
_entity.pdbx_description
1 polymer ?
#
loop_
_entity_poly.entity_id
_entity_poly.type
_entity_poly.pdbx_seq_one_letter_code
_entity_poly.pdbx_strand_id
1 'polypeptide(L)'
;MKVKFVVVCALIGAVSSFGLNSAMSAPLNEPTNLTDLLKARAQNKMAEANKAENKSRSANAEPRQTAKKASVVTRRSAPNAKGAKRSKADGTASQSLEKSGKPYSQIINRYAATYGVPSSLAHAVVRHESNFQPNVRGKAGEIGLMQIKLSTARSLGYSGSAKGLYEPSTNIQYGMKYLAQAQKLGGGTTCGTILKYNAGHGAKRMNPTSAKYCSSVKSYMAGL
;
A
#
# COMPACT_ATOMS: atom_id res chain seq x y z
N MET A 1 33.44 -52.68 -2.76
CA MET A 1 32.55 -53.73 -2.24
C MET A 1 31.12 -53.30 -2.53
N LYS A 2 30.44 -54.11 -3.32
CA LYS A 2 29.01 -53.91 -3.73
C LYS A 2 28.15 -54.70 -2.77
N VAL A 3 27.18 -54.10 -2.14
CA VAL A 3 26.15 -54.81 -1.38
C VAL A 3 24.80 -54.48 -2.04
N LYS A 4 24.26 -55.52 -2.68
CA LYS A 4 22.90 -55.58 -3.21
C LYS A 4 22.00 -56.10 -2.08
N PHE A 5 20.88 -55.43 -1.80
CA PHE A 5 19.78 -56.04 -1.07
C PHE A 5 18.56 -56.23 -1.95
N VAL A 6 18.09 -57.45 -1.92
CA VAL A 6 17.02 -58.01 -2.75
C VAL A 6 15.67 -57.85 -2.02
N VAL A 7 14.68 -57.56 -2.80
CA VAL A 7 13.25 -57.47 -2.47
C VAL A 7 12.65 -58.81 -2.10
N VAL A 8 11.75 -58.80 -1.16
CA VAL A 8 10.76 -59.89 -1.01
C VAL A 8 9.36 -59.27 -0.88
N CYS A 9 8.52 -59.57 -1.86
CA CYS A 9 7.08 -59.37 -1.85
C CYS A 9 6.39 -60.41 -0.93
N ALA A 10 5.37 -59.97 -0.22
CA ALA A 10 4.33 -60.84 0.28
C ALA A 10 2.95 -60.19 0.09
N LEU A 11 2.19 -60.76 -0.77
CA LEU A 11 0.76 -60.55 -0.97
C LEU A 11 -0.02 -61.34 0.10
N ILE A 12 -0.97 -60.72 0.77
CA ILE A 12 -2.15 -61.45 1.29
C ILE A 12 -3.36 -60.48 1.17
N GLY A 13 -4.37 -60.93 0.44
CA GLY A 13 -5.65 -60.24 0.29
C GLY A 13 -6.62 -60.55 1.41
N ALA A 14 -7.57 -59.71 1.61
CA ALA A 14 -8.86 -60.03 2.21
C ALA A 14 -9.94 -59.12 1.64
N VAL A 15 -10.89 -59.74 1.01
CA VAL A 15 -12.16 -59.17 0.51
C VAL A 15 -13.10 -59.01 1.72
N SER A 16 -13.73 -57.88 1.84
CA SER A 16 -14.99 -57.77 2.59
C SER A 16 -15.88 -56.70 1.97
N SER A 17 -16.89 -57.18 1.29
CA SER A 17 -18.06 -56.43 0.86
C SER A 17 -18.88 -55.98 2.06
N PHE A 18 -19.35 -54.74 2.10
CA PHE A 18 -20.68 -54.38 2.64
C PHE A 18 -20.99 -52.89 2.37
N GLY A 19 -22.18 -52.67 1.82
CA GLY A 19 -22.99 -51.50 2.15
C GLY A 19 -23.06 -50.38 1.08
N LEU A 20 -24.00 -50.50 0.18
CA LEU A 20 -24.56 -49.38 -0.60
C LEU A 20 -25.17 -48.36 0.37
N ASN A 21 -24.63 -47.17 0.37
CA ASN A 21 -25.40 -45.98 0.77
C ASN A 21 -25.19 -44.93 -0.34
N SER A 22 -26.22 -44.74 -1.13
CA SER A 22 -26.35 -43.65 -2.09
C SER A 22 -26.55 -42.35 -1.31
N ALA A 23 -25.48 -41.64 -1.05
CA ALA A 23 -25.54 -40.23 -0.67
C ALA A 23 -25.40 -39.43 -1.97
N MET A 24 -26.46 -38.75 -2.35
CA MET A 24 -26.50 -37.73 -3.39
C MET A 24 -25.42 -36.66 -3.09
N SER A 25 -24.32 -36.73 -3.82
CA SER A 25 -23.31 -35.67 -3.85
C SER A 25 -23.80 -34.60 -4.80
N ALA A 26 -24.24 -33.47 -4.23
CA ALA A 26 -24.38 -32.23 -4.99
C ALA A 26 -23.00 -31.82 -5.55
N PRO A 27 -22.91 -31.34 -6.80
CA PRO A 27 -21.63 -30.87 -7.33
C PRO A 27 -21.24 -29.58 -6.60
N LEU A 28 -20.23 -29.66 -5.75
CA LEU A 28 -19.53 -28.51 -5.24
C LEU A 28 -18.72 -27.95 -6.40
N ASN A 29 -19.18 -26.85 -6.97
CA ASN A 29 -18.44 -26.03 -7.92
C ASN A 29 -17.34 -25.28 -7.16
N GLU A 30 -16.30 -25.98 -6.72
CA GLU A 30 -15.11 -25.30 -6.20
C GLU A 30 -14.27 -24.78 -7.36
N PRO A 31 -13.90 -23.50 -7.35
CA PRO A 31 -13.03 -22.94 -8.37
C PRO A 31 -11.65 -23.57 -8.26
N THR A 32 -11.27 -24.35 -9.29
CA THR A 32 -10.06 -25.17 -9.31
C THR A 32 -8.80 -24.41 -9.72
N ASN A 33 -8.90 -23.09 -10.00
CA ASN A 33 -7.74 -22.28 -10.31
C ASN A 33 -7.75 -20.92 -9.61
N LEU A 34 -6.55 -20.36 -9.41
CA LEU A 34 -6.33 -19.08 -8.73
C LEU A 34 -7.06 -17.91 -9.40
N THR A 35 -7.28 -17.97 -10.70
CA THR A 35 -7.94 -16.92 -11.48
C THR A 35 -9.43 -16.84 -11.16
N ASP A 36 -10.08 -17.97 -10.96
CA ASP A 36 -11.51 -18.04 -10.61
C ASP A 36 -11.74 -17.65 -9.15
N LEU A 37 -10.82 -17.99 -8.25
CA LEU A 37 -10.83 -17.52 -6.87
C LEU A 37 -10.69 -15.99 -6.78
N LEU A 38 -9.83 -15.39 -7.60
CA LEU A 38 -9.65 -13.95 -7.66
C LEU A 38 -10.87 -13.24 -8.25
N LYS A 39 -11.52 -13.83 -9.27
CA LYS A 39 -12.79 -13.33 -9.83
C LYS A 39 -13.93 -13.37 -8.81
N ALA A 40 -14.10 -14.49 -8.12
CA ALA A 40 -15.13 -14.65 -7.09
C ALA A 40 -14.95 -13.64 -5.93
N ARG A 41 -13.69 -13.40 -5.52
CA ARG A 41 -13.38 -12.41 -4.48
C ARG A 41 -13.62 -10.96 -4.92
N ALA A 42 -13.38 -10.65 -6.19
CA ALA A 42 -13.67 -9.34 -6.77
C ALA A 42 -15.18 -9.09 -6.87
N GLN A 43 -15.96 -10.09 -7.24
CA GLN A 43 -17.43 -10.02 -7.32
C GLN A 43 -18.07 -9.85 -5.95
N ASN A 44 -17.61 -10.57 -4.91
CA ASN A 44 -18.10 -10.40 -3.54
C ASN A 44 -17.81 -8.99 -3.00
N LYS A 45 -16.64 -8.44 -3.31
CA LYS A 45 -16.28 -7.08 -2.88
C LYS A 45 -17.12 -5.99 -3.55
N MET A 46 -17.53 -6.20 -4.81
CA MET A 46 -18.45 -5.31 -5.52
C MET A 46 -19.88 -5.41 -4.96
N ALA A 47 -20.33 -6.60 -4.57
CA ALA A 47 -21.64 -6.80 -3.95
C ALA A 47 -21.74 -6.13 -2.58
N GLU A 48 -20.69 -6.18 -1.75
CA GLU A 48 -20.62 -5.48 -0.47
C GLU A 48 -20.61 -3.96 -0.63
N ALA A 49 -19.89 -3.44 -1.63
CA ALA A 49 -19.85 -2.00 -1.92
C ALA A 49 -21.21 -1.47 -2.35
N ASN A 50 -21.94 -2.19 -3.22
CA ASN A 50 -23.30 -1.83 -3.66
C ASN A 50 -24.32 -1.91 -2.53
N LYS A 51 -24.17 -2.85 -1.58
CA LYS A 51 -25.04 -2.95 -0.40
C LYS A 51 -24.84 -1.79 0.57
N ALA A 52 -23.61 -1.30 0.71
CA ALA A 52 -23.28 -0.13 1.54
C ALA A 52 -23.84 1.16 0.93
N GLU A 53 -23.77 1.33 -0.39
CA GLU A 53 -24.28 2.51 -1.10
C GLU A 53 -25.82 2.57 -1.08
N ASN A 54 -26.49 1.43 -1.19
CA ASN A 54 -27.96 1.38 -1.12
C ASN A 54 -28.50 1.64 0.30
N LYS A 55 -27.73 1.27 1.34
CA LYS A 55 -28.07 1.58 2.73
C LYS A 55 -27.93 3.08 3.04
N SER A 56 -27.00 3.77 2.39
CA SER A 56 -26.79 5.22 2.51
C SER A 56 -27.88 6.04 1.79
N ARG A 57 -28.43 5.53 0.69
CA ARG A 57 -29.53 6.18 -0.04
C ARG A 57 -30.88 6.08 0.64
N SER A 58 -31.12 5.04 1.43
CA SER A 58 -32.39 4.84 2.16
C SER A 58 -32.54 5.71 3.41
N ALA A 59 -31.45 6.33 3.89
CA ALA A 59 -31.46 7.15 5.10
C ALA A 59 -31.72 8.65 4.86
N ASN A 60 -31.89 9.08 3.61
CA ASN A 60 -32.00 10.50 3.25
C ASN A 60 -33.30 10.86 2.49
N ALA A 61 -34.39 10.18 2.77
CA ALA A 61 -35.71 10.49 2.22
C ALA A 61 -36.67 10.86 3.34
N GLU A 62 -36.73 12.13 3.72
CA GLU A 62 -37.82 12.73 4.47
C GLU A 62 -38.28 14.02 3.79
N PRO A 63 -39.62 14.30 3.77
CA PRO A 63 -40.21 15.15 2.75
C PRO A 63 -40.25 16.62 3.12
N ARG A 64 -39.95 17.41 2.12
CA ARG A 64 -40.01 18.87 2.10
C ARG A 64 -41.46 19.33 2.07
N GLN A 65 -41.97 19.94 3.14
CA GLN A 65 -43.21 20.70 3.12
C GLN A 65 -42.94 22.21 2.98
N THR A 66 -43.69 22.77 2.08
CA THR A 66 -43.81 24.17 1.65
C THR A 66 -44.40 25.07 2.72
N ALA A 67 -43.83 26.28 2.89
CA ALA A 67 -44.63 27.45 3.23
C ALA A 67 -43.99 28.74 2.74
N LYS A 68 -44.81 29.57 2.17
CA LYS A 68 -44.56 30.85 1.46
C LYS A 68 -44.52 32.07 2.40
N LYS A 69 -43.87 33.15 1.89
CA LYS A 69 -44.14 34.61 2.10
C LYS A 69 -43.75 35.19 3.47
N ALA A 70 -43.12 36.33 3.58
CA ALA A 70 -43.06 37.59 2.91
C ALA A 70 -42.14 38.57 3.70
N SER A 71 -41.42 39.39 2.97
CA SER A 71 -41.23 40.84 3.08
C SER A 71 -40.65 41.55 4.33
N VAL A 72 -39.73 42.43 3.94
CA VAL A 72 -39.56 43.87 4.36
C VAL A 72 -38.43 44.21 5.35
N VAL A 73 -37.35 44.71 4.74
CA VAL A 73 -36.64 45.97 5.00
C VAL A 73 -36.52 46.47 6.47
N THR A 74 -35.30 46.67 6.97
CA THR A 74 -34.76 47.99 7.33
C THR A 74 -33.32 47.94 7.82
N ARG A 75 -32.53 48.88 7.36
CA ARG A 75 -31.15 49.21 7.70
C ARG A 75 -31.02 49.58 9.19
N ARG A 76 -29.87 49.26 9.80
CA ARG A 76 -28.94 50.24 10.42
C ARG A 76 -27.87 49.58 11.29
N SER A 77 -26.63 49.97 10.99
CA SER A 77 -25.54 50.32 11.93
C SER A 77 -24.94 49.28 12.86
N ALA A 78 -23.63 49.02 12.65
CA ALA A 78 -22.67 48.52 13.62
C ALA A 78 -22.51 49.50 14.80
N PRO A 79 -21.95 49.05 15.97
CA PRO A 79 -20.53 48.80 16.06
C PRO A 79 -20.08 47.67 17.05
N ASN A 80 -18.95 47.11 16.71
CA ASN A 80 -17.79 46.76 17.56
C ASN A 80 -18.00 46.20 18.98
N ALA A 81 -17.57 44.93 19.19
CA ALA A 81 -16.84 44.49 20.40
C ALA A 81 -16.20 43.10 20.20
N LYS A 82 -14.89 43.12 20.18
CA LYS A 82 -13.92 42.23 20.85
C LYS A 82 -14.25 40.76 21.08
N GLY A 83 -13.44 39.87 20.44
CA GLY A 83 -12.77 38.83 21.20
C GLY A 83 -13.46 37.47 21.26
N ALA A 84 -13.27 36.63 20.22
CA ALA A 84 -13.23 35.20 20.45
C ALA A 84 -12.06 34.63 19.63
N LYS A 85 -11.00 34.23 20.32
CA LYS A 85 -9.89 33.43 19.82
C LYS A 85 -10.45 32.15 19.26
N ARG A 86 -10.54 32.05 17.94
CA ARG A 86 -10.73 30.79 17.26
C ARG A 86 -9.37 30.11 17.15
N SER A 87 -9.17 29.11 17.97
CA SER A 87 -8.01 28.22 17.97
C SER A 87 -7.84 27.64 16.56
N LYS A 88 -6.86 28.14 15.84
CA LYS A 88 -6.25 27.44 14.71
C LYS A 88 -5.37 26.35 15.31
N ALA A 89 -5.93 25.23 15.61
CA ALA A 89 -5.19 24.00 15.77
C ALA A 89 -5.14 23.35 14.38
N ASP A 90 -3.97 23.26 13.88
CA ASP A 90 -3.43 22.23 13.01
C ASP A 90 -2.66 22.80 11.84
N GLY A 91 -1.38 22.81 11.98
CA GLY A 91 -0.39 23.19 10.96
C GLY A 91 1.02 23.34 11.50
N THR A 92 1.18 23.47 12.83
CA THR A 92 2.49 23.83 13.42
C THR A 92 3.22 22.64 14.06
N ALA A 93 2.57 21.47 14.22
CA ALA A 93 3.21 20.29 14.81
C ALA A 93 4.21 19.59 13.89
N SER A 94 4.17 19.88 12.58
CA SER A 94 5.09 19.24 11.60
C SER A 94 6.43 19.95 11.46
N GLN A 95 6.55 21.21 11.90
CA GLN A 95 7.77 22.02 11.65
C GLN A 95 8.76 22.08 12.84
N SER A 96 8.35 21.70 14.04
CA SER A 96 9.22 21.79 15.22
C SER A 96 10.09 20.56 15.50
N LEU A 97 9.92 19.47 14.75
CA LEU A 97 10.60 18.19 14.99
C LEU A 97 11.81 17.94 14.07
N GLU A 98 12.10 18.87 13.15
CA GLU A 98 13.22 18.74 12.19
C GLU A 98 14.57 19.25 12.71
N LYS A 99 14.64 19.73 13.96
CA LYS A 99 15.80 20.46 14.46
C LYS A 99 16.99 19.59 14.89
N SER A 100 16.92 18.27 14.80
CA SER A 100 17.95 17.36 15.33
C SER A 100 18.16 16.09 14.50
N GLY A 101 18.14 16.16 13.17
CA GLY A 101 18.35 14.96 12.39
C GLY A 101 18.29 15.19 10.87
N LYS A 102 18.55 14.15 10.09
CA LYS A 102 18.39 14.17 8.64
C LYS A 102 16.94 14.55 8.29
N PRO A 103 16.69 15.32 7.21
CA PRO A 103 15.35 15.71 6.79
C PRO A 103 14.41 14.50 6.69
N TYR A 104 13.17 14.65 7.16
CA TYR A 104 12.12 13.62 7.14
C TYR A 104 12.42 12.34 7.93
N SER A 105 13.45 12.31 8.77
CA SER A 105 13.87 11.09 9.52
C SER A 105 12.73 10.46 10.31
N GLN A 106 11.91 11.26 10.97
CA GLN A 106 10.79 10.73 11.77
C GLN A 106 9.74 10.06 10.91
N ILE A 107 9.38 10.65 9.76
CA ILE A 107 8.40 10.09 8.83
C ILE A 107 8.95 8.80 8.20
N ILE A 108 10.24 8.82 7.79
CA ILE A 108 10.93 7.67 7.21
C ILE A 108 10.94 6.51 8.24
N ASN A 109 11.40 6.77 9.47
CA ASN A 109 11.50 5.74 10.51
C ASN A 109 10.13 5.17 10.87
N ARG A 110 9.09 6.01 10.97
CA ARG A 110 7.72 5.57 11.24
C ARG A 110 7.21 4.59 10.19
N TYR A 111 7.30 4.95 8.91
CA TYR A 111 6.81 4.07 7.85
C TYR A 111 7.73 2.87 7.59
N ALA A 112 9.03 3.00 7.81
CA ALA A 112 9.96 1.87 7.79
C ALA A 112 9.56 0.82 8.84
N ALA A 113 9.32 1.24 10.08
CA ALA A 113 8.82 0.35 11.14
C ALA A 113 7.44 -0.24 10.80
N THR A 114 6.50 0.58 10.31
CA THR A 114 5.14 0.13 9.94
C THR A 114 5.16 -0.97 8.88
N TYR A 115 6.07 -0.91 7.91
CA TYR A 115 6.13 -1.87 6.81
C TYR A 115 7.25 -2.91 6.94
N GLY A 116 7.99 -2.92 8.05
CA GLY A 116 9.06 -3.88 8.31
C GLY A 116 10.30 -3.70 7.42
N VAL A 117 10.59 -2.46 7.01
CA VAL A 117 11.80 -2.11 6.25
C VAL A 117 12.89 -1.64 7.22
N PRO A 118 14.14 -2.11 7.09
CA PRO A 118 15.26 -1.59 7.88
C PRO A 118 15.41 -0.08 7.68
N SER A 119 15.49 0.69 8.79
CA SER A 119 15.57 2.16 8.72
C SER A 119 16.77 2.65 7.89
N SER A 120 17.93 1.99 8.03
CA SER A 120 19.13 2.29 7.21
C SER A 120 18.86 2.15 5.71
N LEU A 121 18.18 1.09 5.30
CA LEU A 121 17.79 0.87 3.90
C LEU A 121 16.80 1.95 3.43
N ALA A 122 15.81 2.27 4.25
CA ALA A 122 14.81 3.30 3.94
C ALA A 122 15.46 4.67 3.70
N HIS A 123 16.35 5.11 4.59
CA HIS A 123 17.11 6.35 4.44
C HIS A 123 18.00 6.34 3.20
N ALA A 124 18.68 5.22 2.93
CA ALA A 124 19.56 5.08 1.79
C ALA A 124 18.79 5.17 0.46
N VAL A 125 17.60 4.60 0.40
CA VAL A 125 16.71 4.70 -0.77
C VAL A 125 16.24 6.14 -0.97
N VAL A 126 15.71 6.82 0.05
CA VAL A 126 15.29 8.23 -0.06
C VAL A 126 16.47 9.13 -0.49
N ARG A 127 17.66 8.90 0.07
CA ARG A 127 18.89 9.61 -0.33
C ARG A 127 19.21 9.40 -1.81
N HIS A 128 19.12 8.18 -2.30
CA HIS A 128 19.43 7.86 -3.69
C HIS A 128 18.40 8.42 -4.67
N GLU A 129 17.11 8.32 -4.32
CA GLU A 129 15.99 8.71 -5.20
C GLU A 129 15.88 10.23 -5.37
N SER A 130 16.03 10.99 -4.32
CA SER A 130 15.72 12.43 -4.35
C SER A 130 16.74 13.31 -3.60
N ASN A 131 17.74 12.71 -2.95
CA ASN A 131 18.57 13.44 -1.98
C ASN A 131 17.74 14.20 -0.92
N PHE A 132 16.65 13.58 -0.45
CA PHE A 132 15.69 14.18 0.49
C PHE A 132 14.93 15.41 -0.04
N GLN A 133 14.82 15.59 -1.35
CA GLN A 133 14.08 16.70 -1.96
C GLN A 133 12.65 16.25 -2.30
N PRO A 134 11.61 16.86 -1.71
CA PRO A 134 10.23 16.39 -1.90
C PRO A 134 9.65 16.75 -3.26
N ASN A 135 10.17 17.78 -3.92
CA ASN A 135 9.60 18.34 -5.15
C ASN A 135 10.25 17.80 -6.43
N VAL A 136 11.07 16.75 -6.33
CA VAL A 136 11.73 16.15 -7.50
C VAL A 136 10.70 15.39 -8.35
N ARG A 137 10.83 15.55 -9.68
CA ARG A 137 10.09 14.77 -10.67
C ARG A 137 11.06 14.09 -11.62
N GLY A 138 10.96 12.77 -11.72
CA GLY A 138 11.73 11.97 -12.64
C GLY A 138 11.23 12.08 -14.09
N LYS A 139 12.09 11.72 -15.06
CA LYS A 139 11.79 11.79 -16.49
C LYS A 139 10.64 10.87 -16.93
N ALA A 140 10.46 9.73 -16.24
CA ALA A 140 9.38 8.78 -16.53
C ALA A 140 8.14 8.99 -15.63
N GLY A 141 8.04 10.16 -14.96
CA GLY A 141 6.89 10.56 -14.18
C GLY A 141 6.95 10.14 -12.71
N GLU A 142 8.11 9.76 -12.22
CA GLU A 142 8.38 9.50 -10.81
C GLU A 142 8.23 10.79 -9.99
N ILE A 143 7.76 10.69 -8.73
CA ILE A 143 7.40 11.84 -7.91
C ILE A 143 8.03 11.73 -6.52
N GLY A 144 8.63 12.82 -6.07
CA GLY A 144 8.93 13.14 -4.69
C GLY A 144 10.07 12.35 -4.07
N LEU A 145 10.04 12.23 -2.75
CA LEU A 145 11.14 11.71 -1.91
C LEU A 145 11.58 10.29 -2.29
N MET A 146 10.65 9.42 -2.63
CA MET A 146 10.91 8.02 -2.99
C MET A 146 10.68 7.73 -4.49
N GLN A 147 10.56 8.77 -5.33
CA GLN A 147 10.39 8.67 -6.78
C GLN A 147 9.37 7.60 -7.20
N ILE A 148 8.20 7.64 -6.55
CA ILE A 148 7.12 6.69 -6.86
C ILE A 148 6.25 7.20 -8.01
N LYS A 149 5.88 6.33 -8.94
CA LYS A 149 4.93 6.66 -10.00
C LYS A 149 3.50 6.68 -9.48
N LEU A 150 2.66 7.56 -10.03
CA LEU A 150 1.25 7.61 -9.67
C LEU A 150 0.53 6.27 -9.89
N SER A 151 0.83 5.57 -10.98
CA SER A 151 0.28 4.23 -11.26
C SER A 151 0.68 3.21 -10.19
N THR A 152 1.94 3.24 -9.75
CA THR A 152 2.44 2.37 -8.68
C THR A 152 1.76 2.70 -7.34
N ALA A 153 1.65 3.98 -6.99
CA ALA A 153 0.95 4.39 -5.77
C ALA A 153 -0.52 3.94 -5.79
N ARG A 154 -1.20 4.08 -6.94
CA ARG A 154 -2.59 3.62 -7.11
C ARG A 154 -2.75 2.12 -6.96
N SER A 155 -1.85 1.31 -7.50
CA SER A 155 -1.89 -0.15 -7.30
C SER A 155 -1.70 -0.57 -5.84
N LEU A 156 -1.15 0.33 -5.01
CA LEU A 156 -0.98 0.16 -3.57
C LEU A 156 -2.13 0.76 -2.72
N GLY A 157 -3.17 1.29 -3.38
CA GLY A 157 -4.35 1.84 -2.73
C GLY A 157 -4.37 3.37 -2.60
N TYR A 158 -3.51 4.10 -3.28
CA TYR A 158 -3.57 5.56 -3.33
C TYR A 158 -4.70 6.03 -4.23
N SER A 159 -5.62 6.84 -3.71
CA SER A 159 -6.76 7.40 -4.46
C SER A 159 -6.59 8.88 -4.84
N GLY A 160 -5.51 9.52 -4.37
CA GLY A 160 -5.28 10.94 -4.62
C GLY A 160 -4.72 11.27 -6.00
N SER A 161 -4.45 12.55 -6.22
CA SER A 161 -3.85 13.09 -7.44
C SER A 161 -2.32 12.99 -7.44
N ALA A 162 -1.69 13.17 -8.61
CA ALA A 162 -0.23 13.27 -8.71
C ALA A 162 0.35 14.38 -7.80
N LYS A 163 -0.37 15.50 -7.63
CA LYS A 163 0.04 16.60 -6.75
C LYS A 163 0.16 16.16 -5.30
N GLY A 164 -0.74 15.29 -4.82
CA GLY A 164 -0.70 14.77 -3.45
C GLY A 164 0.51 13.87 -3.16
N LEU A 165 1.18 13.32 -4.19
CA LEU A 165 2.42 12.55 -4.02
C LEU A 165 3.67 13.43 -3.80
N TYR A 166 3.58 14.75 -3.91
CA TYR A 166 4.67 15.65 -3.48
C TYR A 166 4.65 15.89 -1.96
N GLU A 167 3.53 15.55 -1.30
CA GLU A 167 3.43 15.64 0.16
C GLU A 167 4.34 14.55 0.79
N PRO A 168 5.31 14.95 1.66
CA PRO A 168 6.32 14.03 2.19
C PRO A 168 5.76 12.77 2.86
N SER A 169 4.75 12.92 3.71
CA SER A 169 4.17 11.79 4.43
C SER A 169 3.49 10.80 3.49
N THR A 170 2.72 11.31 2.54
CA THR A 170 2.05 10.50 1.51
C THR A 170 3.06 9.77 0.62
N ASN A 171 4.08 10.49 0.16
CA ASN A 171 5.12 9.91 -0.70
C ASN A 171 5.88 8.78 -0.01
N ILE A 172 6.36 9.04 1.20
CA ILE A 172 7.10 8.05 2.00
C ILE A 172 6.20 6.86 2.34
N GLN A 173 4.93 7.06 2.66
CA GLN A 173 3.99 5.99 2.95
C GLN A 173 3.89 4.98 1.78
N TYR A 174 3.58 5.47 0.59
CA TYR A 174 3.40 4.59 -0.58
C TYR A 174 4.71 4.08 -1.15
N GLY A 175 5.77 4.89 -1.13
CA GLY A 175 7.12 4.45 -1.50
C GLY A 175 7.64 3.36 -0.57
N MET A 176 7.43 3.48 0.75
CA MET A 176 7.83 2.47 1.72
C MET A 176 7.04 1.17 1.58
N LYS A 177 5.74 1.27 1.30
CA LYS A 177 4.90 0.12 1.02
C LYS A 177 5.39 -0.66 -0.23
N TYR A 178 5.81 0.07 -1.28
CA TYR A 178 6.42 -0.51 -2.47
C TYR A 178 7.78 -1.16 -2.17
N LEU A 179 8.62 -0.49 -1.37
CA LEU A 179 9.94 -0.99 -0.96
C LEU A 179 9.82 -2.27 -0.11
N ALA A 180 8.86 -2.34 0.79
CA ALA A 180 8.60 -3.54 1.59
C ALA A 180 8.21 -4.75 0.72
N GLN A 181 7.40 -4.54 -0.32
CA GLN A 181 7.08 -5.60 -1.28
C GLN A 181 8.32 -5.99 -2.10
N ALA A 182 9.12 -5.01 -2.53
CA ALA A 182 10.39 -5.26 -3.21
C ALA A 182 11.35 -6.08 -2.35
N GLN A 183 11.41 -5.82 -1.04
CA GLN A 183 12.23 -6.57 -0.09
C GLN A 183 11.81 -8.04 0.00
N LYS A 184 10.53 -8.31 0.12
CA LYS A 184 10.00 -9.69 0.12
C LYS A 184 10.33 -10.42 -1.17
N LEU A 185 10.11 -9.79 -2.32
CA LEU A 185 10.37 -10.37 -3.64
C LEU A 185 11.87 -10.48 -3.98
N GLY A 186 12.70 -9.67 -3.33
CA GLY A 186 14.16 -9.66 -3.46
C GLY A 186 14.89 -10.62 -2.52
N GLY A 187 14.15 -11.47 -1.78
CA GLY A 187 14.72 -12.43 -0.84
C GLY A 187 15.35 -11.78 0.38
N GLY A 188 14.90 -10.59 0.78
CA GLY A 188 15.41 -9.86 1.95
C GLY A 188 16.81 -9.24 1.79
N THR A 189 17.52 -9.52 0.70
CA THR A 189 18.86 -8.95 0.46
C THR A 189 18.77 -7.51 -0.05
N THR A 190 19.72 -6.67 0.31
CA THR A 190 19.76 -5.27 -0.15
C THR A 190 19.72 -5.17 -1.67
N CYS A 191 20.60 -5.89 -2.38
CA CYS A 191 20.64 -5.79 -3.84
C CYS A 191 19.42 -6.43 -4.53
N GLY A 192 18.87 -7.51 -3.96
CA GLY A 192 17.61 -8.09 -4.44
C GLY A 192 16.44 -7.11 -4.28
N THR A 193 16.37 -6.43 -3.14
CA THR A 193 15.39 -5.37 -2.87
C THR A 193 15.52 -4.23 -3.88
N ILE A 194 16.73 -3.72 -4.08
CA ILE A 194 16.98 -2.61 -5.02
C ILE A 194 16.67 -3.01 -6.46
N LEU A 195 16.99 -4.23 -6.88
CA LEU A 195 16.58 -4.73 -8.20
C LEU A 195 15.06 -4.64 -8.38
N LYS A 196 14.30 -5.15 -7.40
CA LYS A 196 12.83 -5.16 -7.44
C LYS A 196 12.24 -3.75 -7.35
N TYR A 197 12.85 -2.89 -6.58
CA TYR A 197 12.42 -1.50 -6.45
C TYR A 197 12.63 -0.70 -7.74
N ASN A 198 13.86 -0.74 -8.28
CA ASN A 198 14.26 0.06 -9.43
C ASN A 198 13.77 -0.50 -10.78
N ALA A 199 13.91 -1.80 -11.01
CA ALA A 199 13.56 -2.43 -12.27
C ALA A 199 12.14 -3.05 -12.29
N GLY A 200 11.39 -2.88 -11.18
CA GLY A 200 10.05 -3.44 -10.99
C GLY A 200 10.03 -4.82 -10.36
N HIS A 201 8.93 -5.17 -9.73
CA HIS A 201 8.75 -6.40 -8.96
C HIS A 201 8.94 -7.68 -9.79
N GLY A 202 8.69 -7.62 -11.11
CA GLY A 202 8.89 -8.74 -12.03
C GLY A 202 10.34 -8.99 -12.46
N ALA A 203 11.29 -8.07 -12.16
CA ALA A 203 12.68 -8.20 -12.59
C ALA A 203 13.35 -9.44 -11.99
N LYS A 204 13.99 -10.24 -12.84
CA LYS A 204 14.64 -11.50 -12.43
C LYS A 204 16.19 -11.43 -12.47
N ARG A 205 16.76 -10.50 -13.26
CA ARG A 205 18.19 -10.40 -13.47
C ARG A 205 18.68 -8.99 -13.13
N MET A 206 19.81 -8.93 -12.42
CA MET A 206 20.48 -7.67 -12.13
C MET A 206 20.91 -7.00 -13.44
N ASN A 207 20.57 -5.72 -13.58
CA ASN A 207 21.01 -4.87 -14.69
C ASN A 207 22.01 -3.82 -14.18
N PRO A 208 22.80 -3.19 -15.09
CA PRO A 208 23.84 -2.22 -14.69
C PRO A 208 23.31 -1.06 -13.85
N THR A 209 22.10 -0.55 -14.15
CA THR A 209 21.48 0.56 -13.40
C THR A 209 21.14 0.14 -11.98
N SER A 210 20.48 -1.01 -11.80
CA SER A 210 20.15 -1.53 -10.47
C SER A 210 21.40 -1.93 -9.67
N ALA A 211 22.46 -2.38 -10.35
CA ALA A 211 23.75 -2.69 -9.71
C ALA A 211 24.43 -1.43 -9.15
N LYS A 212 24.48 -0.35 -9.94
CA LYS A 212 24.98 0.96 -9.48
C LYS A 212 24.15 1.51 -8.33
N TYR A 213 22.83 1.41 -8.43
CA TYR A 213 21.93 1.82 -7.35
C TYR A 213 22.20 0.99 -6.08
N CYS A 214 22.32 -0.34 -6.18
CA CYS A 214 22.65 -1.16 -5.02
C CYS A 214 23.97 -0.76 -4.37
N SER A 215 25.01 -0.49 -5.15
CA SER A 215 26.30 -0.02 -4.63
C SER A 215 26.18 1.31 -3.89
N SER A 216 25.45 2.27 -4.45
CA SER A 216 25.17 3.57 -3.81
C SER A 216 24.46 3.39 -2.46
N VAL A 217 23.41 2.55 -2.42
CA VAL A 217 22.66 2.26 -1.20
C VAL A 217 23.55 1.61 -0.14
N LYS A 218 24.35 0.60 -0.51
CA LYS A 218 25.28 -0.05 0.42
C LYS A 218 26.32 0.91 0.98
N SER A 219 26.90 1.76 0.14
CA SER A 219 27.88 2.77 0.59
C SER A 219 27.25 3.76 1.58
N TYR A 220 26.02 4.21 1.32
CA TYR A 220 25.32 5.11 2.23
C TYR A 220 24.99 4.41 3.56
N MET A 221 24.55 3.16 3.53
CA MET A 221 24.24 2.40 4.74
C MET A 221 25.47 2.15 5.61
N ALA A 222 26.66 1.99 5.01
CA ALA A 222 27.91 1.80 5.73
C ALA A 222 28.40 3.09 6.44
N GLY A 223 27.93 4.26 6.03
CA GLY A 223 28.24 5.55 6.64
C GLY A 223 27.18 6.08 7.61
N LEU A 224 26.18 5.27 7.97
CA LEU A 224 25.15 5.59 8.95
C LEU A 224 25.54 5.17 10.33
#